data_e77e0a850c0f9e73dff1a42b28afb909
#
_entry.id   e77e0a850c0f9e73dff1a42b28afb909
#
_cell.length_a   1.000
_cell.length_b   1.000
_cell.length_c   1.000
_cell.angle_alpha   90.00
_cell.angle_beta   90.00
_cell.angle_gamma   90.00
#
_symmetry.space_group_name_H-M   'P 1'
#
loop_
_entity.id
_entity.type
_entity.pdbx_description
1 polymer ?
#
loop_
_entity_poly.entity_id
_entity_poly.type
_entity_poly.pdbx_seq_one_letter_code
_entity_poly.pdbx_strand_id
1 'polypeptide(L)'
;MGTPTSGGGRHRRRIRIALPVAAAGLAAAVAGALFLSSAEAAETPPTPARERTVPAKELQKLIDVAVNGDDTPGETSKASQSASDSGVVKVDPKIIGGTTTTITNAPWMAQLWYGDDRGTTTTSDDIGFFCGGSVISPTKILTAAHCVKGYDWYTHGYVVTGTTQLLSSGDDGLHGGTGTFVARQWNHPSYSATTLDNDIAVVTLETPVKATPIRMTTNTDSASYATGTKATLYGWGRTTSTTQDISETLKTAELPIQSNTTCSGYYGAEYLKGHMVCAGTPATGSDTGTTTACNGDSGGPLIVKNAAGENRIVGVVSWGVKDCVESGAYSVFSKISTYAASAYPRVDDTNLDGDHLADLWVRNASTKVARDLYSKGTSLVGGDSWGSMSAYNLVVQTDLDRDGYQDLILRRASDGDVFWKHWVPSSGTWATKLIGDNWKTRTQIVAPGDVTGDYLPDLLAVDSAGALWVYPGKGNGTFAAPVKNGTGWNAYNVVRGHGDFSFDGKTDLIARDKATGAVYLYKGNGTATSAFAARIKVATWSNTTYNVIAAVGDVNGDGLADLLARTPAGTLYLYKGTGKATSAIFATRVSLGTSFKQYDLFG
;
A
#
# COMPACT_ATOMS: atom_id res chain seq x y z
N MET A 1 -71.58 -22.09 -23.40
CA MET A 1 -70.71 -22.75 -22.39
C MET A 1 -69.27 -22.31 -22.65
N GLY A 2 -68.87 -21.27 -22.00
CA GLY A 2 -67.58 -20.66 -22.21
C GLY A 2 -66.56 -21.02 -21.11
N THR A 3 -65.35 -21.29 -21.48
CA THR A 3 -64.25 -21.42 -20.57
C THR A 3 -63.42 -20.14 -20.61
N PRO A 4 -62.98 -19.59 -19.48
CA PRO A 4 -62.09 -18.43 -19.48
C PRO A 4 -60.64 -18.89 -19.45
N THR A 5 -59.83 -18.31 -20.31
CA THR A 5 -58.36 -18.39 -20.32
C THR A 5 -57.79 -17.44 -19.28
N SER A 6 -57.01 -17.96 -18.33
CA SER A 6 -56.27 -17.17 -17.36
C SER A 6 -54.91 -16.74 -17.95
N GLY A 7 -54.73 -15.46 -18.14
CA GLY A 7 -53.41 -14.86 -18.48
C GLY A 7 -52.58 -14.70 -17.21
N GLY A 8 -51.44 -15.39 -17.15
CA GLY A 8 -50.44 -15.21 -16.10
C GLY A 8 -49.56 -13.98 -16.35
N GLY A 9 -49.78 -12.94 -15.58
CA GLY A 9 -48.89 -11.79 -15.54
C GLY A 9 -47.64 -12.13 -14.73
N ARG A 10 -46.50 -12.07 -15.38
CA ARG A 10 -45.20 -12.15 -14.69
C ARG A 10 -44.96 -10.81 -13.97
N HIS A 11 -45.09 -10.81 -12.67
CA HIS A 11 -44.62 -9.73 -11.83
C HIS A 11 -43.06 -9.78 -11.80
N ARG A 12 -42.41 -8.84 -12.48
CA ARG A 12 -41.02 -8.52 -12.24
C ARG A 12 -40.90 -7.92 -10.84
N ARG A 13 -40.42 -8.67 -9.88
CA ARG A 13 -39.95 -8.13 -8.59
C ARG A 13 -38.66 -7.37 -8.83
N ARG A 14 -38.70 -6.06 -8.73
CA ARG A 14 -37.52 -5.22 -8.58
C ARG A 14 -36.96 -5.48 -7.18
N ILE A 15 -35.91 -6.21 -7.07
CA ILE A 15 -35.11 -6.33 -5.85
C ILE A 15 -34.21 -5.13 -5.83
N ARG A 16 -34.31 -4.31 -4.80
CA ARG A 16 -33.44 -3.18 -4.56
C ARG A 16 -32.17 -3.73 -3.91
N ILE A 17 -30.99 -3.43 -4.46
CA ILE A 17 -29.73 -3.63 -3.79
C ILE A 17 -29.80 -2.83 -2.49
N ALA A 18 -29.87 -3.50 -1.37
CA ALA A 18 -29.72 -2.91 -0.06
C ALA A 18 -28.22 -2.93 0.28
N LEU A 19 -27.53 -1.86 -0.05
CA LEU A 19 -26.30 -1.53 0.66
C LEU A 19 -26.66 -1.39 2.14
N PRO A 20 -25.85 -1.85 3.08
CA PRO A 20 -26.12 -1.64 4.49
C PRO A 20 -26.00 -0.14 4.81
N VAL A 21 -27.11 0.56 4.78
CA VAL A 21 -27.22 1.86 5.41
C VAL A 21 -27.16 1.60 6.91
N ALA A 22 -26.01 1.92 7.53
CA ALA A 22 -25.90 1.95 8.96
C ALA A 22 -26.84 3.04 9.50
N ALA A 23 -27.98 2.61 10.04
CA ALA A 23 -28.88 3.49 10.77
C ALA A 23 -28.17 3.94 12.06
N ALA A 24 -27.92 5.24 12.16
CA ALA A 24 -27.45 5.89 13.37
C ALA A 24 -28.50 5.74 14.48
N GLY A 25 -28.23 4.88 15.46
CA GLY A 25 -28.96 4.80 16.72
C GLY A 25 -28.30 5.74 17.73
N LEU A 26 -28.98 6.86 18.03
CA LEU A 26 -28.66 7.70 19.19
C LEU A 26 -28.86 6.90 20.48
N ALA A 27 -27.81 6.72 21.26
CA ALA A 27 -27.93 6.45 22.70
C ALA A 27 -27.05 7.44 23.45
N ALA A 28 -27.71 8.42 24.07
CA ALA A 28 -27.11 9.35 24.99
C ALA A 28 -26.76 8.64 26.31
N ALA A 29 -25.52 8.79 26.79
CA ALA A 29 -25.19 8.59 28.19
C ALA A 29 -24.40 9.80 28.68
N VAL A 30 -25.03 10.57 29.54
CA VAL A 30 -24.50 11.71 30.28
C VAL A 30 -23.72 11.20 31.48
N ALA A 31 -22.48 11.63 31.66
CA ALA A 31 -21.89 11.82 32.96
C ALA A 31 -20.83 12.93 32.89
N GLY A 32 -21.09 13.99 33.59
CA GLY A 32 -20.38 15.23 33.56
C GLY A 32 -19.14 15.31 34.45
N ALA A 33 -18.29 16.26 34.10
CA ALA A 33 -17.54 17.07 35.05
C ALA A 33 -17.21 18.41 34.39
N LEU A 34 -17.77 19.47 34.96
CA LEU A 34 -17.52 20.85 34.63
C LEU A 34 -16.08 21.24 35.05
N PHE A 35 -15.28 21.70 34.10
CA PHE A 35 -14.27 22.71 34.37
C PHE A 35 -14.38 23.77 33.28
N LEU A 36 -14.94 24.90 33.65
CA LEU A 36 -14.95 26.12 32.85
C LEU A 36 -13.57 26.77 32.94
N SER A 37 -12.82 26.75 31.85
CA SER A 37 -11.78 27.71 31.55
C SER A 37 -12.05 28.25 30.15
N SER A 38 -11.96 29.57 30.00
CA SER A 38 -12.21 30.38 28.82
C SER A 38 -11.77 29.66 27.52
N ALA A 39 -12.74 29.22 26.75
CA ALA A 39 -12.52 28.56 25.47
C ALA A 39 -12.32 29.60 24.37
N GLU A 40 -11.08 29.81 23.93
CA GLU A 40 -10.87 30.02 22.51
C GLU A 40 -11.48 28.76 21.81
N ALA A 41 -12.30 29.00 20.81
CA ALA A 41 -12.92 27.91 20.06
C ALA A 41 -11.83 26.90 19.65
N ALA A 42 -11.84 25.72 20.23
CA ALA A 42 -10.88 24.68 19.87
C ALA A 42 -11.10 24.36 18.40
N GLU A 43 -10.12 24.72 17.56
CA GLU A 43 -10.11 24.26 16.18
C GLU A 43 -10.21 22.74 16.21
N THR A 44 -11.14 22.18 15.44
CA THR A 44 -11.28 20.73 15.30
C THR A 44 -10.11 20.20 14.48
N PRO A 45 -9.55 19.03 14.83
CA PRO A 45 -8.54 18.37 13.99
C PRO A 45 -9.02 18.23 12.54
N PRO A 46 -8.10 18.23 11.56
CA PRO A 46 -8.47 18.07 10.16
C PRO A 46 -9.30 16.81 9.98
N THR A 47 -10.32 16.90 9.14
CA THR A 47 -11.15 15.75 8.80
C THR A 47 -10.57 15.12 7.54
N PRO A 48 -10.10 13.87 7.57
CA PRO A 48 -9.70 13.16 6.37
C PRO A 48 -10.83 13.13 5.33
N ALA A 49 -10.48 12.98 4.06
CA ALA A 49 -11.47 12.84 3.00
C ALA A 49 -12.45 11.72 3.36
N ARG A 50 -13.75 12.02 3.28
CA ARG A 50 -14.78 11.01 3.56
C ARG A 50 -14.85 10.03 2.41
N GLU A 51 -15.22 8.78 2.73
CA GLU A 51 -15.66 7.81 1.74
C GLU A 51 -16.71 8.44 0.81
N ARG A 52 -16.53 8.28 -0.49
CA ARG A 52 -17.49 8.80 -1.48
C ARG A 52 -18.82 8.10 -1.37
N THR A 53 -19.89 8.87 -1.37
CA THR A 53 -21.22 8.32 -1.57
C THR A 53 -21.54 8.40 -3.06
N VAL A 54 -21.34 7.31 -3.78
CA VAL A 54 -21.70 7.19 -5.20
C VAL A 54 -23.14 6.69 -5.29
N PRO A 55 -24.01 7.38 -6.03
CA PRO A 55 -25.38 6.91 -6.23
C PRO A 55 -25.39 5.51 -6.87
N ALA A 56 -26.25 4.61 -6.39
CA ALA A 56 -26.31 3.21 -6.86
C ALA A 56 -26.43 3.08 -8.40
N LYS A 57 -27.09 4.05 -9.05
CA LYS A 57 -27.19 4.08 -10.51
C LYS A 57 -25.86 4.39 -11.20
N GLU A 58 -25.05 5.28 -10.63
CA GLU A 58 -23.72 5.62 -11.16
C GLU A 58 -22.74 4.48 -10.94
N LEU A 59 -22.77 3.85 -9.75
CA LEU A 59 -21.98 2.65 -9.49
C LEU A 59 -22.35 1.52 -10.46
N GLN A 60 -23.65 1.29 -10.69
CA GLN A 60 -24.10 0.25 -11.64
C GLN A 60 -23.58 0.56 -13.06
N LYS A 61 -23.64 1.83 -13.47
CA LYS A 61 -23.12 2.24 -14.79
C LYS A 61 -21.61 2.00 -14.92
N LEU A 62 -20.83 2.37 -13.89
CA LEU A 62 -19.40 2.10 -13.85
C LEU A 62 -19.12 0.60 -13.99
N ILE A 63 -19.84 -0.24 -13.21
CA ILE A 63 -19.70 -1.69 -13.26
C ILE A 63 -20.09 -2.22 -14.64
N ASP A 64 -21.19 -1.75 -15.22
CA ASP A 64 -21.64 -2.19 -16.55
C ASP A 64 -20.60 -1.85 -17.63
N VAL A 65 -19.99 -0.66 -17.60
CA VAL A 65 -18.90 -0.29 -18.52
C VAL A 65 -17.68 -1.16 -18.29
N ALA A 66 -17.26 -1.33 -17.05
CA ALA A 66 -16.07 -2.11 -16.70
C ALA A 66 -16.19 -3.59 -17.09
N VAL A 67 -17.35 -4.21 -16.82
CA VAL A 67 -17.59 -5.65 -17.06
C VAL A 67 -17.82 -5.96 -18.55
N ASN A 68 -18.40 -5.02 -19.31
CA ASN A 68 -18.66 -5.21 -20.73
C ASN A 68 -17.54 -4.66 -21.64
N GLY A 69 -16.53 -4.00 -21.06
CA GLY A 69 -15.36 -3.50 -21.78
C GLY A 69 -14.39 -4.64 -22.12
N ASP A 70 -13.76 -4.52 -23.28
CA ASP A 70 -12.73 -5.45 -23.79
C ASP A 70 -11.39 -4.75 -24.04
N ASP A 71 -11.22 -3.53 -23.48
CA ASP A 71 -9.99 -2.78 -23.61
C ASP A 71 -8.83 -3.50 -22.92
N THR A 72 -7.65 -3.42 -23.53
CA THR A 72 -6.42 -3.92 -22.94
C THR A 72 -5.65 -2.74 -22.34
N PRO A 73 -5.47 -2.68 -21.03
CA PRO A 73 -4.78 -1.57 -20.38
C PRO A 73 -3.33 -1.48 -20.87
N GLY A 74 -2.87 -0.26 -21.13
CA GLY A 74 -1.50 0.01 -21.61
C GLY A 74 -1.29 -0.09 -23.11
N GLU A 75 -2.22 -0.59 -23.90
CA GLU A 75 -2.18 -0.52 -25.36
C GLU A 75 -2.65 0.88 -25.82
N THR A 76 -1.73 1.69 -26.32
CA THR A 76 -2.09 2.90 -27.05
C THR A 76 -2.75 2.48 -28.36
N SER A 77 -4.02 2.83 -28.52
CA SER A 77 -4.88 2.60 -29.70
C SER A 77 -4.12 2.45 -31.02
N LYS A 78 -3.83 1.21 -31.44
CA LYS A 78 -3.58 0.85 -32.82
C LYS A 78 -4.15 -0.52 -33.12
N ALA A 79 -5.21 -0.48 -33.92
CA ALA A 79 -5.76 -1.56 -34.71
C ALA A 79 -6.56 -2.66 -34.01
N SER A 80 -7.85 -2.36 -33.82
CA SER A 80 -8.89 -3.38 -33.99
C SER A 80 -8.73 -4.09 -35.34
N GLN A 81 -8.33 -5.33 -35.34
CA GLN A 81 -8.58 -6.24 -36.47
C GLN A 81 -9.57 -7.29 -36.02
N SER A 82 -10.76 -7.16 -36.57
CA SER A 82 -11.86 -8.12 -36.51
C SER A 82 -11.39 -9.55 -36.82
N ALA A 83 -11.52 -10.44 -35.83
CA ALA A 83 -11.54 -11.86 -36.08
C ALA A 83 -12.99 -12.31 -36.22
N SER A 84 -13.30 -12.92 -37.35
CA SER A 84 -14.61 -13.46 -37.73
C SER A 84 -15.01 -14.63 -36.85
N ASP A 85 -16.26 -14.57 -36.44
CA ASP A 85 -17.13 -15.56 -35.81
C ASP A 85 -16.95 -16.99 -36.36
N SER A 86 -16.69 -17.98 -35.49
CA SER A 86 -17.05 -19.37 -35.73
C SER A 86 -17.13 -20.19 -34.44
N GLY A 87 -18.37 -20.48 -34.05
CA GLY A 87 -18.77 -21.74 -33.39
C GLY A 87 -18.34 -21.93 -31.92
N VAL A 88 -19.29 -21.61 -31.00
CA VAL A 88 -19.19 -21.87 -29.56
C VAL A 88 -18.96 -23.35 -29.25
N VAL A 89 -17.78 -23.69 -28.75
CA VAL A 89 -17.55 -24.89 -27.95
C VAL A 89 -17.30 -24.38 -26.52
N LYS A 90 -18.24 -24.65 -25.62
CA LYS A 90 -18.06 -24.41 -24.18
C LYS A 90 -16.96 -25.31 -23.67
N VAL A 91 -15.78 -24.75 -23.43
CA VAL A 91 -14.67 -25.40 -22.72
C VAL A 91 -14.55 -24.74 -21.36
N ASP A 92 -14.36 -25.56 -20.31
CA ASP A 92 -14.26 -25.14 -18.92
C ASP A 92 -13.08 -24.17 -18.75
N PRO A 93 -13.28 -22.91 -18.27
CA PRO A 93 -12.30 -21.83 -18.40
C PRO A 93 -11.13 -21.95 -17.41
N LYS A 94 -9.89 -21.63 -17.84
CA LYS A 94 -8.64 -21.78 -17.05
C LYS A 94 -7.60 -20.72 -17.47
N ILE A 95 -6.76 -20.09 -16.52
CA ILE A 95 -5.37 -19.71 -16.85
C ILE A 95 -4.91 -20.78 -17.86
N ILE A 96 -4.41 -20.46 -19.02
CA ILE A 96 -4.12 -21.49 -20.01
C ILE A 96 -3.32 -22.61 -19.34
N GLY A 97 -3.86 -23.82 -19.32
CA GLY A 97 -3.28 -24.97 -18.59
C GLY A 97 -3.44 -24.96 -17.06
N GLY A 98 -4.10 -23.95 -16.48
CA GLY A 98 -4.35 -23.87 -15.04
C GLY A 98 -5.54 -24.71 -14.54
N THR A 99 -5.80 -24.67 -13.25
CA THR A 99 -6.91 -25.34 -12.55
C THR A 99 -7.74 -24.35 -11.75
N THR A 100 -9.02 -24.67 -11.52
CA THR A 100 -9.88 -23.84 -10.65
C THR A 100 -9.40 -23.92 -9.21
N THR A 101 -9.41 -22.77 -8.54
CA THR A 101 -9.15 -22.64 -7.10
C THR A 101 -10.20 -21.74 -6.46
N THR A 102 -10.07 -21.48 -5.17
CA THR A 102 -10.99 -20.63 -4.43
C THR A 102 -10.25 -19.50 -3.74
N ILE A 103 -10.98 -18.43 -3.42
CA ILE A 103 -10.44 -17.31 -2.67
C ILE A 103 -9.85 -17.71 -1.31
N THR A 104 -10.31 -18.82 -0.72
CA THR A 104 -9.77 -19.35 0.54
C THR A 104 -8.29 -19.75 0.41
N ASN A 105 -7.87 -20.21 -0.78
CA ASN A 105 -6.49 -20.60 -1.05
C ASN A 105 -5.60 -19.40 -1.41
N ALA A 106 -6.20 -18.30 -1.82
CA ALA A 106 -5.52 -17.06 -2.19
C ALA A 106 -6.29 -15.83 -1.67
N PRO A 107 -6.43 -15.67 -0.32
CA PRO A 107 -7.32 -14.68 0.28
C PRO A 107 -6.88 -13.23 0.00
N TRP A 108 -5.68 -13.02 -0.49
CA TRP A 108 -5.13 -11.73 -0.88
C TRP A 108 -5.52 -11.26 -2.29
N MET A 109 -6.21 -12.10 -3.09
CA MET A 109 -6.54 -11.74 -4.47
C MET A 109 -7.54 -10.59 -4.52
N ALA A 110 -7.26 -9.65 -5.41
CA ALA A 110 -8.11 -8.49 -5.69
C ALA A 110 -8.42 -8.41 -7.18
N GLN A 111 -9.63 -7.99 -7.50
CA GLN A 111 -10.11 -7.66 -8.83
C GLN A 111 -10.14 -6.15 -8.97
N LEU A 112 -9.47 -5.60 -9.97
CA LEU A 112 -9.44 -4.17 -10.26
C LEU A 112 -10.24 -3.92 -11.53
N TRP A 113 -11.33 -3.17 -11.42
CA TRP A 113 -12.26 -2.85 -12.49
C TRP A 113 -12.23 -1.37 -12.81
N TYR A 114 -12.00 -1.03 -14.05
CA TYR A 114 -12.02 0.34 -14.56
C TYR A 114 -13.15 0.51 -15.56
N GLY A 115 -14.01 1.52 -15.36
CA GLY A 115 -15.14 1.81 -16.25
C GLY A 115 -15.36 3.30 -16.42
N ASP A 116 -15.00 3.84 -17.58
CA ASP A 116 -15.15 5.25 -17.96
C ASP A 116 -16.06 5.35 -19.20
N ASP A 117 -17.27 5.86 -19.01
CA ASP A 117 -18.24 6.11 -20.09
C ASP A 117 -18.00 7.43 -20.84
N ARG A 118 -16.86 8.09 -20.59
CA ARG A 118 -16.46 9.35 -21.20
C ARG A 118 -17.48 10.48 -21.06
N GLY A 119 -18.52 10.29 -20.25
CA GLY A 119 -19.64 11.23 -20.13
C GLY A 119 -20.48 11.34 -21.39
N THR A 120 -20.41 10.35 -22.31
CA THR A 120 -21.19 10.34 -23.57
C THR A 120 -22.35 9.37 -23.50
N THR A 121 -23.17 9.31 -24.56
CA THR A 121 -24.20 8.29 -24.74
C THR A 121 -23.79 7.20 -25.72
N THR A 122 -22.58 7.31 -26.23
CA THR A 122 -21.98 6.40 -27.21
C THR A 122 -21.16 5.36 -26.48
N THR A 123 -21.53 4.07 -26.58
CA THR A 123 -20.83 3.01 -25.88
C THR A 123 -19.53 2.57 -26.60
N SER A 124 -19.31 3.00 -27.83
CA SER A 124 -18.10 2.64 -28.58
C SER A 124 -16.86 3.47 -28.22
N ASP A 125 -16.99 4.49 -27.39
CA ASP A 125 -15.90 5.30 -26.84
C ASP A 125 -15.69 5.07 -25.34
N ASP A 126 -16.51 4.22 -24.72
CA ASP A 126 -16.32 3.77 -23.34
C ASP A 126 -14.97 3.08 -23.20
N ILE A 127 -14.36 3.20 -22.03
CA ILE A 127 -13.15 2.46 -21.67
C ILE A 127 -13.51 1.52 -20.51
N GLY A 128 -13.43 0.23 -20.74
CA GLY A 128 -13.70 -0.78 -19.73
C GLY A 128 -12.68 -1.90 -19.77
N PHE A 129 -12.04 -2.17 -18.64
CA PHE A 129 -11.08 -3.27 -18.54
C PHE A 129 -10.97 -3.84 -17.11
N PHE A 130 -10.33 -4.99 -17.04
CA PHE A 130 -10.05 -5.73 -15.82
C PHE A 130 -8.55 -5.95 -15.64
N CYS A 131 -8.08 -5.82 -14.40
CA CYS A 131 -6.77 -6.26 -13.94
C CYS A 131 -6.88 -7.05 -12.63
N GLY A 132 -5.92 -7.94 -12.41
CA GLY A 132 -5.70 -8.57 -11.12
C GLY A 132 -4.87 -7.69 -10.18
N GLY A 133 -4.84 -8.06 -8.90
CA GLY A 133 -4.00 -7.42 -7.91
C GLY A 133 -3.87 -8.25 -6.64
N SER A 134 -3.04 -7.76 -5.72
CA SER A 134 -2.82 -8.40 -4.41
C SER A 134 -3.01 -7.41 -3.28
N VAL A 135 -3.81 -7.76 -2.29
CA VAL A 135 -3.92 -7.01 -1.03
C VAL A 135 -2.60 -7.14 -0.28
N ILE A 136 -1.87 -6.04 -0.14
CA ILE A 136 -0.59 -5.98 0.60
C ILE A 136 -0.72 -5.27 1.95
N SER A 137 -1.81 -4.54 2.16
CA SER A 137 -2.31 -4.07 3.47
C SER A 137 -3.84 -3.87 3.33
N PRO A 138 -4.58 -3.65 4.40
CA PRO A 138 -6.04 -3.50 4.32
C PRO A 138 -6.53 -2.46 3.32
N THR A 139 -5.74 -1.43 3.04
CA THR A 139 -6.10 -0.37 2.08
C THR A 139 -5.17 -0.30 0.86
N LYS A 140 -4.22 -1.22 0.70
CA LYS A 140 -3.24 -1.15 -0.40
C LYS A 140 -3.28 -2.40 -1.28
N ILE A 141 -3.43 -2.18 -2.57
CA ILE A 141 -3.41 -3.24 -3.59
C ILE A 141 -2.18 -3.05 -4.48
N LEU A 142 -1.33 -4.07 -4.54
CA LEU A 142 -0.23 -4.14 -5.49
C LEU A 142 -0.75 -4.64 -6.83
N THR A 143 -0.38 -3.96 -7.91
CA THR A 143 -0.75 -4.32 -9.29
C THR A 143 0.31 -3.85 -10.28
N ALA A 144 0.06 -3.94 -11.58
CA ALA A 144 0.95 -3.47 -12.63
C ALA A 144 0.73 -1.99 -12.95
N ALA A 145 1.80 -1.28 -13.35
CA ALA A 145 1.70 0.13 -13.73
C ALA A 145 0.90 0.31 -15.03
N HIS A 146 0.95 -0.64 -15.97
CA HIS A 146 0.15 -0.56 -17.19
C HIS A 146 -1.36 -0.58 -16.92
N CYS A 147 -1.81 -1.17 -15.81
CA CYS A 147 -3.21 -1.11 -15.36
C CYS A 147 -3.59 0.26 -14.79
N VAL A 148 -2.61 1.09 -14.36
CA VAL A 148 -2.87 2.28 -13.54
C VAL A 148 -2.53 3.57 -14.27
N LYS A 149 -1.39 3.59 -14.97
CA LYS A 149 -0.84 4.78 -15.59
C LYS A 149 -1.69 5.29 -16.75
N GLY A 150 -2.14 6.54 -16.64
CA GLY A 150 -2.95 7.19 -17.67
C GLY A 150 -4.46 7.07 -17.47
N TYR A 151 -4.88 6.35 -16.42
CA TYR A 151 -6.29 6.16 -16.05
C TYR A 151 -6.59 6.88 -14.73
N ASP A 152 -7.77 7.46 -14.60
CA ASP A 152 -8.25 8.09 -13.37
C ASP A 152 -8.99 7.07 -12.49
N TRP A 153 -8.23 6.30 -11.73
CA TRP A 153 -8.77 5.29 -10.82
C TRP A 153 -9.61 5.89 -9.70
N TYR A 154 -9.35 7.14 -9.32
CA TYR A 154 -10.18 7.80 -8.32
C TYR A 154 -11.62 7.93 -8.81
N THR A 155 -11.84 8.37 -10.03
CA THR A 155 -13.18 8.58 -10.59
C THR A 155 -13.83 7.29 -11.10
N HIS A 156 -13.05 6.42 -11.75
CA HIS A 156 -13.56 5.32 -12.57
C HIS A 156 -13.14 3.93 -12.09
N GLY A 157 -12.43 3.82 -10.95
CA GLY A 157 -11.92 2.56 -10.44
C GLY A 157 -12.80 1.95 -9.36
N TYR A 158 -12.99 0.62 -9.42
CA TYR A 158 -13.66 -0.17 -8.40
C TYR A 158 -12.90 -1.46 -8.13
N VAL A 159 -12.70 -1.80 -6.86
CA VAL A 159 -11.92 -2.97 -6.44
C VAL A 159 -12.80 -3.94 -5.67
N VAL A 160 -12.75 -5.22 -6.05
CA VAL A 160 -13.50 -6.30 -5.40
C VAL A 160 -12.54 -7.31 -4.78
N THR A 161 -12.80 -7.72 -3.54
CA THR A 161 -12.02 -8.71 -2.81
C THR A 161 -12.92 -9.73 -2.12
N GLY A 162 -12.36 -10.86 -1.69
CA GLY A 162 -13.07 -11.85 -0.88
C GLY A 162 -14.03 -12.74 -1.66
N THR A 163 -13.96 -12.78 -2.98
CA THR A 163 -14.79 -13.67 -3.83
C THR A 163 -13.93 -14.50 -4.77
N THR A 164 -14.42 -15.70 -5.09
CA THR A 164 -13.82 -16.60 -6.10
C THR A 164 -14.26 -16.22 -7.51
N GLN A 165 -15.46 -15.64 -7.64
CA GLN A 165 -16.05 -15.30 -8.93
C GLN A 165 -15.73 -13.86 -9.32
N LEU A 166 -15.71 -13.58 -10.61
CA LEU A 166 -15.60 -12.22 -11.11
C LEU A 166 -16.83 -11.39 -10.74
N LEU A 167 -16.62 -10.08 -10.62
CA LEU A 167 -17.71 -9.11 -10.60
C LEU A 167 -18.56 -9.30 -11.85
N SER A 168 -19.87 -9.27 -11.69
CA SER A 168 -20.83 -9.30 -12.79
C SER A 168 -21.89 -8.21 -12.64
N SER A 169 -22.52 -7.85 -13.75
CA SER A 169 -23.67 -6.95 -13.72
C SER A 169 -24.88 -7.62 -13.05
N GLY A 170 -25.58 -6.89 -12.18
CA GLY A 170 -26.83 -7.35 -11.56
C GLY A 170 -26.80 -7.44 -10.05
N ASP A 171 -27.89 -7.99 -9.47
CA ASP A 171 -28.22 -7.86 -8.05
C ASP A 171 -27.27 -8.60 -7.07
N ASP A 172 -26.56 -9.63 -7.51
CA ASP A 172 -25.56 -10.39 -6.73
C ASP A 172 -24.17 -10.36 -7.41
N GLY A 173 -23.85 -9.26 -8.08
CA GLY A 173 -22.65 -9.12 -8.88
C GLY A 173 -21.33 -9.27 -8.09
N LEU A 174 -21.35 -9.08 -6.77
CA LEU A 174 -20.17 -9.24 -5.90
C LEU A 174 -19.93 -10.70 -5.46
N HIS A 175 -20.89 -11.60 -5.68
CA HIS A 175 -20.78 -13.03 -5.33
C HIS A 175 -20.27 -13.27 -3.90
N GLY A 176 -20.79 -12.50 -2.93
CA GLY A 176 -20.38 -12.54 -1.53
C GLY A 176 -19.08 -11.81 -1.20
N GLY A 177 -18.42 -11.21 -2.18
CA GLY A 177 -17.26 -10.36 -1.99
C GLY A 177 -17.59 -8.98 -1.44
N THR A 178 -16.56 -8.17 -1.27
CA THR A 178 -16.66 -6.77 -0.84
C THR A 178 -16.06 -5.87 -1.91
N GLY A 179 -16.79 -4.82 -2.31
CA GLY A 179 -16.33 -3.82 -3.26
C GLY A 179 -16.02 -2.49 -2.58
N THR A 180 -15.03 -1.77 -3.06
CA THR A 180 -14.64 -0.44 -2.58
C THR A 180 -14.05 0.39 -3.72
N PHE A 181 -14.07 1.71 -3.56
CA PHE A 181 -13.48 2.64 -4.51
C PHE A 181 -11.99 2.84 -4.26
N VAL A 182 -11.31 3.39 -5.26
CA VAL A 182 -9.91 3.78 -5.16
C VAL A 182 -9.83 5.25 -4.71
N ALA A 183 -9.12 5.51 -3.61
CA ALA A 183 -8.87 6.85 -3.11
C ALA A 183 -7.67 7.50 -3.82
N ARG A 184 -6.63 6.73 -4.12
CA ARG A 184 -5.37 7.20 -4.69
C ARG A 184 -4.71 6.12 -5.51
N GLN A 185 -3.83 6.54 -6.42
CA GLN A 185 -3.04 5.64 -7.24
C GLN A 185 -1.59 6.10 -7.29
N TRP A 186 -0.68 5.17 -7.22
CA TRP A 186 0.74 5.36 -7.45
C TRP A 186 1.23 4.34 -8.46
N ASN A 187 2.02 4.77 -9.40
CA ASN A 187 2.81 3.87 -10.26
C ASN A 187 4.27 4.28 -10.20
N HIS A 188 5.17 3.34 -10.45
CA HIS A 188 6.60 3.62 -10.43
C HIS A 188 6.92 4.82 -11.32
N PRO A 189 7.64 5.85 -10.82
CA PRO A 189 7.85 7.10 -11.56
C PRO A 189 8.64 6.91 -12.86
N SER A 190 9.47 5.87 -12.95
CA SER A 190 10.23 5.49 -14.15
C SER A 190 9.51 4.45 -15.01
N TYR A 191 8.22 4.20 -14.82
CA TYR A 191 7.47 3.28 -15.68
C TYR A 191 7.52 3.72 -17.14
N SER A 192 7.81 2.78 -18.03
CA SER A 192 7.86 2.97 -19.48
C SER A 192 6.82 2.09 -20.17
N ALA A 193 5.79 2.70 -20.73
CA ALA A 193 4.77 1.98 -21.50
C ALA A 193 5.32 1.31 -22.78
N THR A 194 6.46 1.78 -23.30
CA THR A 194 7.08 1.23 -24.52
C THR A 194 7.83 -0.09 -24.25
N THR A 195 8.52 -0.16 -23.09
CA THR A 195 9.36 -1.30 -22.74
C THR A 195 8.79 -2.15 -21.63
N LEU A 196 7.68 -1.70 -21.01
CA LEU A 196 7.10 -2.26 -19.80
C LEU A 196 8.13 -2.39 -18.65
N ASP A 197 9.17 -1.55 -18.69
CA ASP A 197 10.11 -1.43 -17.58
C ASP A 197 9.47 -0.71 -16.40
N ASN A 198 9.83 -1.12 -15.19
CA ASN A 198 9.27 -0.60 -13.94
C ASN A 198 7.73 -0.69 -13.86
N ASP A 199 7.18 -1.78 -14.37
CA ASP A 199 5.75 -2.02 -14.47
C ASP A 199 5.19 -2.50 -13.12
N ILE A 200 5.06 -1.57 -12.18
CA ILE A 200 4.52 -1.80 -10.84
C ILE A 200 3.75 -0.59 -10.34
N ALA A 201 2.65 -0.82 -9.66
CA ALA A 201 1.77 0.21 -9.10
C ALA A 201 1.16 -0.25 -7.76
N VAL A 202 0.75 0.73 -6.96
CA VAL A 202 -0.05 0.53 -5.75
C VAL A 202 -1.26 1.44 -5.82
N VAL A 203 -2.45 0.88 -5.65
CA VAL A 203 -3.67 1.68 -5.45
C VAL A 203 -4.06 1.66 -3.98
N THR A 204 -4.50 2.81 -3.47
CA THR A 204 -5.01 2.97 -2.11
C THR A 204 -6.52 2.97 -2.17
N LEU A 205 -7.15 2.15 -1.34
CA LEU A 205 -8.60 2.01 -1.26
C LEU A 205 -9.20 3.07 -0.34
N GLU A 206 -10.47 3.43 -0.56
CA GLU A 206 -11.20 4.35 0.34
C GLU A 206 -11.56 3.73 1.67
N THR A 207 -11.79 2.41 1.69
CA THR A 207 -12.14 1.66 2.90
C THR A 207 -11.29 0.42 3.03
N PRO A 208 -10.91 0.04 4.27
CA PRO A 208 -10.16 -1.18 4.53
C PRO A 208 -10.93 -2.42 4.11
N VAL A 209 -10.27 -3.33 3.41
CA VAL A 209 -10.83 -4.64 3.06
C VAL A 209 -10.54 -5.68 4.14
N LYS A 210 -11.39 -6.71 4.22
CA LYS A 210 -11.23 -7.82 5.17
C LYS A 210 -10.33 -8.95 4.62
N ALA A 211 -9.93 -8.86 3.38
CA ALA A 211 -9.03 -9.80 2.73
C ALA A 211 -7.69 -9.89 3.49
N THR A 212 -7.15 -11.08 3.64
CA THR A 212 -5.87 -11.28 4.33
C THR A 212 -4.72 -10.80 3.45
N PRO A 213 -3.92 -9.81 3.87
CA PRO A 213 -2.79 -9.34 3.09
C PRO A 213 -1.71 -10.40 2.87
N ILE A 214 -1.00 -10.30 1.76
CA ILE A 214 0.18 -11.09 1.46
C ILE A 214 1.42 -10.21 1.40
N ARG A 215 2.54 -10.73 1.87
CA ARG A 215 3.82 -10.03 1.88
C ARG A 215 4.50 -10.04 0.52
N MET A 216 5.12 -8.92 0.17
CA MET A 216 6.13 -8.88 -0.87
C MET A 216 7.42 -9.57 -0.38
N THR A 217 8.22 -10.10 -1.31
CA THR A 217 9.60 -10.49 -0.99
C THR A 217 10.47 -9.24 -0.78
N THR A 218 11.69 -9.43 -0.26
CA THR A 218 12.63 -8.32 -0.01
C THR A 218 13.57 -8.12 -1.20
N ASN A 219 14.20 -6.96 -1.28
CA ASN A 219 15.20 -6.66 -2.33
C ASN A 219 16.49 -7.50 -2.20
N THR A 220 16.73 -8.13 -1.06
CA THR A 220 17.87 -9.05 -0.85
C THR A 220 17.55 -10.50 -1.19
N ASP A 221 16.29 -10.82 -1.49
CA ASP A 221 15.87 -12.19 -1.82
C ASP A 221 16.37 -12.59 -3.21
N SER A 222 17.33 -13.48 -3.25
CA SER A 222 17.78 -14.18 -4.46
C SER A 222 17.31 -15.62 -4.54
N ALA A 223 16.96 -16.22 -3.41
CA ALA A 223 16.61 -17.64 -3.32
C ALA A 223 15.30 -17.95 -4.05
N SER A 224 14.29 -17.09 -3.91
CA SER A 224 13.01 -17.24 -4.60
C SER A 224 13.11 -17.17 -6.13
N TYR A 225 14.21 -16.63 -6.66
CA TYR A 225 14.45 -16.49 -8.10
C TYR A 225 15.43 -17.54 -8.67
N ALA A 226 15.79 -18.54 -7.89
CA ALA A 226 16.60 -19.65 -8.38
C ALA A 226 15.84 -20.41 -9.48
N THR A 227 16.54 -20.76 -10.56
CA THR A 227 15.96 -21.50 -11.70
C THR A 227 15.32 -22.80 -11.21
N GLY A 228 14.10 -23.07 -11.64
CA GLY A 228 13.31 -24.22 -11.24
C GLY A 228 12.53 -24.05 -9.93
N THR A 229 12.66 -22.92 -9.22
CA THR A 229 11.82 -22.63 -8.06
C THR A 229 10.34 -22.65 -8.48
N LYS A 230 9.54 -23.44 -7.78
CA LYS A 230 8.10 -23.54 -8.02
C LYS A 230 7.42 -22.26 -7.57
N ALA A 231 6.86 -21.53 -8.51
CA ALA A 231 6.03 -20.37 -8.25
C ALA A 231 4.58 -20.67 -8.62
N THR A 232 3.64 -20.06 -7.93
CA THR A 232 2.21 -20.24 -8.17
C THR A 232 1.63 -18.92 -8.68
N LEU A 233 1.00 -18.97 -9.83
CA LEU A 233 0.20 -17.89 -10.41
C LEU A 233 -1.25 -18.04 -9.95
N TYR A 234 -1.90 -16.90 -9.66
CA TYR A 234 -3.35 -16.80 -9.42
C TYR A 234 -3.93 -15.69 -10.29
N GLY A 235 -5.12 -15.91 -10.85
CA GLY A 235 -5.79 -14.89 -11.65
C GLY A 235 -7.10 -15.35 -12.27
N TRP A 236 -7.76 -14.44 -12.98
CA TRP A 236 -9.00 -14.64 -13.72
C TRP A 236 -8.81 -14.43 -15.22
N GLY A 237 -7.58 -14.45 -15.71
CA GLY A 237 -7.25 -14.19 -17.11
C GLY A 237 -7.85 -15.19 -18.07
N ARG A 238 -7.66 -14.91 -19.37
CA ARG A 238 -8.10 -15.74 -20.49
C ARG A 238 -7.62 -17.18 -20.35
N THR A 239 -8.44 -18.07 -20.78
CA THR A 239 -8.29 -19.52 -20.57
C THR A 239 -8.02 -20.27 -21.86
N THR A 240 -8.13 -19.56 -22.99
CA THR A 240 -7.76 -20.03 -24.31
C THR A 240 -7.07 -18.93 -25.09
N SER A 241 -6.23 -19.31 -26.05
CA SER A 241 -5.59 -18.37 -26.98
C SER A 241 -6.56 -17.79 -28.03
N THR A 242 -7.74 -18.40 -28.18
CA THR A 242 -8.66 -18.14 -29.29
C THR A 242 -9.86 -17.27 -28.94
N THR A 243 -10.16 -17.04 -27.64
CA THR A 243 -11.25 -16.15 -27.20
C THR A 243 -10.70 -15.00 -26.36
N GLN A 244 -11.46 -13.90 -26.23
CA GLN A 244 -11.13 -12.80 -25.35
C GLN A 244 -11.73 -12.96 -23.96
N ASP A 245 -12.57 -13.99 -23.75
CA ASP A 245 -13.26 -14.21 -22.49
C ASP A 245 -12.28 -14.52 -21.37
N ILE A 246 -12.36 -13.78 -20.28
CA ILE A 246 -11.63 -14.05 -19.02
C ILE A 246 -12.40 -15.06 -18.17
N SER A 247 -11.73 -15.71 -17.22
CA SER A 247 -12.34 -16.74 -16.38
C SER A 247 -13.30 -16.17 -15.37
N GLU A 248 -14.55 -16.62 -15.35
CA GLU A 248 -15.52 -16.25 -14.32
C GLU A 248 -15.10 -16.69 -12.90
N THR A 249 -14.20 -17.66 -12.77
CA THR A 249 -13.74 -18.21 -11.49
C THR A 249 -12.22 -18.15 -11.36
N LEU A 250 -11.74 -17.91 -10.14
CA LEU A 250 -10.31 -17.85 -9.83
C LEU A 250 -9.59 -19.14 -10.25
N LYS A 251 -8.48 -18.97 -10.95
CA LYS A 251 -7.59 -20.04 -11.42
C LYS A 251 -6.23 -19.97 -10.74
N THR A 252 -5.50 -21.06 -10.84
CA THR A 252 -4.12 -21.17 -10.37
C THR A 252 -3.31 -22.11 -11.28
N ALA A 253 -2.02 -21.81 -11.40
CA ALA A 253 -1.06 -22.66 -12.10
C ALA A 253 0.31 -22.62 -11.42
N GLU A 254 1.06 -23.73 -11.47
CA GLU A 254 2.46 -23.77 -11.05
C GLU A 254 3.35 -23.40 -12.25
N LEU A 255 4.17 -22.37 -12.10
CA LEU A 255 5.10 -21.86 -13.10
C LEU A 255 6.52 -21.90 -12.53
N PRO A 256 7.42 -22.79 -13.01
CA PRO A 256 8.81 -22.78 -12.54
C PRO A 256 9.53 -21.49 -12.99
N ILE A 257 10.25 -20.86 -12.08
CA ILE A 257 11.11 -19.71 -12.37
C ILE A 257 12.19 -20.11 -13.39
N GLN A 258 12.40 -19.28 -14.40
CA GLN A 258 13.39 -19.49 -15.44
C GLN A 258 14.65 -18.64 -15.20
N SER A 259 15.77 -19.05 -15.79
CA SER A 259 17.01 -18.28 -15.73
C SER A 259 16.91 -17.02 -16.60
N ASN A 260 17.63 -15.94 -16.20
CA ASN A 260 17.76 -14.76 -17.05
C ASN A 260 18.29 -15.10 -18.46
N THR A 261 19.15 -16.13 -18.57
CA THR A 261 19.69 -16.58 -19.87
C THR A 261 18.59 -17.19 -20.74
N THR A 262 17.73 -18.02 -20.16
CA THR A 262 16.58 -18.60 -20.85
C THR A 262 15.63 -17.50 -21.34
N CYS A 263 15.24 -16.58 -20.44
CA CYS A 263 14.30 -15.51 -20.76
C CYS A 263 14.86 -14.55 -21.84
N SER A 264 16.10 -14.09 -21.70
CA SER A 264 16.73 -13.23 -22.71
C SER A 264 17.10 -13.97 -24.00
N GLY A 265 17.24 -15.28 -23.95
CA GLY A 265 17.43 -16.11 -25.14
C GLY A 265 16.19 -16.11 -26.06
N TYR A 266 14.99 -16.05 -25.47
CA TYR A 266 13.74 -15.95 -26.22
C TYR A 266 13.38 -14.50 -26.58
N TYR A 267 13.36 -13.60 -25.59
CA TYR A 267 12.85 -12.23 -25.75
C TYR A 267 13.91 -11.19 -26.16
N GLY A 268 15.19 -11.56 -26.19
CA GLY A 268 16.27 -10.65 -26.57
C GLY A 268 16.36 -9.43 -25.64
N ALA A 269 16.38 -8.24 -26.24
CA ALA A 269 16.52 -6.96 -25.55
C ALA A 269 15.23 -6.51 -24.83
N GLU A 270 14.08 -7.08 -25.14
CA GLU A 270 12.80 -6.75 -24.49
C GLU A 270 12.76 -7.25 -23.05
N TYR A 271 13.49 -8.33 -22.74
CA TYR A 271 13.61 -8.83 -21.38
C TYR A 271 14.72 -8.08 -20.62
N LEU A 272 14.32 -7.22 -19.70
CA LEU A 272 15.22 -6.40 -18.89
C LEU A 272 15.70 -7.17 -17.64
N LYS A 273 16.91 -7.70 -17.73
CA LYS A 273 17.55 -8.45 -16.63
C LYS A 273 17.61 -7.58 -15.37
N GLY A 274 17.20 -8.15 -14.24
CA GLY A 274 17.17 -7.45 -12.96
C GLY A 274 15.83 -6.75 -12.68
N HIS A 275 15.11 -6.30 -13.69
CA HIS A 275 13.80 -5.67 -13.54
C HIS A 275 12.65 -6.67 -13.74
N MET A 276 12.89 -7.70 -14.51
CA MET A 276 11.90 -8.70 -14.88
C MET A 276 12.32 -10.11 -14.42
N VAL A 277 11.35 -10.97 -14.28
CA VAL A 277 11.51 -12.42 -14.10
C VAL A 277 10.54 -13.11 -15.06
N CYS A 278 10.94 -14.19 -15.71
CA CYS A 278 10.01 -15.03 -16.43
C CYS A 278 9.84 -16.39 -15.76
N ALA A 279 8.65 -16.95 -15.91
CA ALA A 279 8.30 -18.24 -15.32
C ALA A 279 7.39 -19.04 -16.27
N GLY A 280 7.34 -20.34 -16.04
CA GLY A 280 6.60 -21.32 -16.83
C GLY A 280 7.50 -22.29 -17.55
N THR A 281 6.90 -23.25 -18.23
CA THR A 281 7.55 -24.07 -19.25
C THR A 281 7.39 -23.38 -20.62
N PRO A 282 8.28 -23.61 -21.59
CA PRO A 282 8.11 -23.00 -22.90
C PRO A 282 6.76 -23.42 -23.51
N ALA A 283 6.00 -22.44 -23.96
CA ALA A 283 4.71 -22.65 -24.61
C ALA A 283 4.86 -23.53 -25.87
N THR A 284 3.80 -24.27 -26.19
CA THR A 284 3.86 -25.32 -27.23
C THR A 284 3.41 -24.85 -28.62
N GLY A 285 2.87 -23.63 -28.72
CA GLY A 285 2.20 -23.11 -29.91
C GLY A 285 0.69 -23.41 -29.94
N SER A 286 0.15 -23.98 -28.88
CA SER A 286 -1.29 -24.24 -28.69
C SER A 286 -1.66 -24.23 -27.20
N ASP A 287 -2.96 -24.18 -26.90
CA ASP A 287 -3.45 -24.29 -25.53
C ASP A 287 -3.09 -25.64 -24.89
N THR A 288 -3.05 -26.70 -25.70
CA THR A 288 -2.71 -28.03 -25.23
C THR A 288 -1.23 -28.14 -24.87
N GLY A 289 -0.96 -28.47 -23.60
CA GLY A 289 0.39 -28.61 -23.06
C GLY A 289 1.09 -27.29 -22.75
N THR A 290 0.42 -26.15 -22.91
CA THR A 290 0.90 -24.83 -22.49
C THR A 290 0.31 -24.49 -21.11
N THR A 291 1.14 -23.92 -20.20
CA THR A 291 0.71 -23.34 -18.94
C THR A 291 1.32 -21.94 -18.81
N THR A 292 0.49 -20.91 -18.84
CA THR A 292 0.93 -19.51 -18.93
C THR A 292 -0.09 -18.52 -18.36
N ALA A 293 0.39 -17.33 -17.95
CA ALA A 293 -0.47 -16.16 -17.76
C ALA A 293 -0.97 -15.64 -19.10
N CYS A 294 -2.16 -15.06 -19.12
CA CYS A 294 -2.73 -14.47 -20.32
C CYS A 294 -3.47 -13.16 -19.97
N ASN A 295 -4.09 -12.51 -20.98
CA ASN A 295 -4.84 -11.26 -20.79
C ASN A 295 -5.88 -11.42 -19.67
N GLY A 296 -5.98 -10.43 -18.80
CA GLY A 296 -6.78 -10.47 -17.57
C GLY A 296 -6.04 -10.99 -16.33
N ASP A 297 -4.87 -11.64 -16.48
CA ASP A 297 -4.00 -11.93 -15.33
C ASP A 297 -3.09 -10.73 -14.97
N SER A 298 -3.04 -9.70 -15.81
CA SER A 298 -2.26 -8.45 -15.63
C SER A 298 -2.40 -7.89 -14.21
N GLY A 299 -1.27 -7.58 -13.56
CA GLY A 299 -1.26 -7.09 -12.19
C GLY A 299 -1.41 -8.16 -11.10
N GLY A 300 -1.83 -9.38 -11.46
CA GLY A 300 -1.94 -10.51 -10.54
C GLY A 300 -0.58 -11.01 -10.05
N PRO A 301 -0.55 -11.74 -8.91
CA PRO A 301 0.71 -12.14 -8.27
C PRO A 301 1.29 -13.45 -8.79
N LEU A 302 2.62 -13.51 -8.84
CA LEU A 302 3.41 -14.73 -8.84
C LEU A 302 3.93 -14.98 -7.43
N ILE A 303 3.62 -16.13 -6.84
CA ILE A 303 3.84 -16.45 -5.43
C ILE A 303 4.88 -17.55 -5.29
N VAL A 304 5.82 -17.38 -4.36
CA VAL A 304 6.76 -18.43 -3.92
C VAL A 304 6.65 -18.60 -2.41
N LYS A 305 6.79 -19.82 -1.91
CA LYS A 305 6.98 -20.06 -0.47
C LYS A 305 8.44 -19.85 -0.11
N ASN A 306 8.69 -18.97 0.86
CA ASN A 306 10.03 -18.78 1.41
C ASN A 306 10.50 -20.01 2.21
N ALA A 307 11.73 -19.99 2.74
CA ALA A 307 12.29 -21.07 3.52
C ALA A 307 11.51 -21.41 4.81
N ALA A 308 10.71 -20.47 5.32
CA ALA A 308 9.81 -20.69 6.46
C ALA A 308 8.43 -21.26 6.03
N GLY A 309 8.20 -21.50 4.75
CA GLY A 309 6.93 -21.99 4.20
C GLY A 309 5.87 -20.91 4.01
N GLU A 310 6.21 -19.64 4.19
CA GLU A 310 5.29 -18.51 4.06
C GLU A 310 5.21 -18.04 2.59
N ASN A 311 4.01 -17.69 2.15
CA ASN A 311 3.78 -17.12 0.83
C ASN A 311 4.40 -15.73 0.70
N ARG A 312 5.06 -15.47 -0.44
CA ARG A 312 5.64 -14.17 -0.79
C ARG A 312 5.33 -13.83 -2.24
N ILE A 313 4.94 -12.61 -2.53
CA ILE A 313 4.86 -12.10 -3.91
C ILE A 313 6.29 -11.92 -4.40
N VAL A 314 6.64 -12.60 -5.49
CA VAL A 314 7.94 -12.51 -6.16
C VAL A 314 7.84 -11.89 -7.55
N GLY A 315 6.63 -11.85 -8.13
CA GLY A 315 6.35 -11.23 -9.41
C GLY A 315 4.96 -10.63 -9.47
N VAL A 316 4.79 -9.65 -10.35
CA VAL A 316 3.49 -9.10 -10.78
C VAL A 316 3.38 -9.33 -12.27
N VAL A 317 2.29 -9.93 -12.73
CA VAL A 317 2.05 -10.21 -14.15
C VAL A 317 2.16 -8.91 -14.94
N SER A 318 3.09 -8.86 -15.90
CA SER A 318 3.40 -7.67 -16.67
C SER A 318 3.09 -7.86 -18.15
N TRP A 319 3.74 -8.82 -18.83
CA TRP A 319 3.54 -9.04 -20.25
C TRP A 319 3.89 -10.45 -20.70
N GLY A 320 3.57 -10.75 -21.94
CA GLY A 320 3.88 -11.99 -22.64
C GLY A 320 3.67 -11.83 -24.12
N VAL A 321 3.65 -12.94 -24.85
CA VAL A 321 3.28 -12.94 -26.27
C VAL A 321 1.78 -12.73 -26.45
N LYS A 322 1.37 -12.11 -27.56
CA LYS A 322 -0.02 -11.68 -27.80
C LYS A 322 -1.05 -12.79 -27.60
N ASP A 323 -0.79 -13.99 -28.15
CA ASP A 323 -1.73 -15.11 -28.06
C ASP A 323 -1.44 -16.05 -26.88
N CYS A 324 -0.53 -15.65 -25.97
CA CYS A 324 -0.12 -16.35 -24.76
C CYS A 324 0.53 -17.74 -24.97
N VAL A 325 0.40 -18.36 -26.13
CA VAL A 325 0.83 -19.76 -26.42
C VAL A 325 1.91 -19.90 -27.48
N GLU A 326 2.45 -18.79 -28.00
CA GLU A 326 3.51 -18.84 -29.02
C GLU A 326 4.65 -19.77 -28.60
N SER A 327 5.06 -20.66 -29.50
CA SER A 327 6.02 -21.74 -29.22
C SER A 327 7.33 -21.20 -28.67
N GLY A 328 7.73 -21.69 -27.51
CA GLY A 328 8.95 -21.28 -26.78
C GLY A 328 8.78 -20.10 -25.82
N ALA A 329 7.63 -19.42 -25.82
CA ALA A 329 7.37 -18.26 -24.97
C ALA A 329 7.18 -18.61 -23.48
N TYR A 330 7.35 -17.62 -22.62
CA TYR A 330 7.17 -17.68 -21.18
C TYR A 330 6.31 -16.50 -20.71
N SER A 331 5.69 -16.59 -19.55
CA SER A 331 5.09 -15.41 -18.88
C SER A 331 6.17 -14.52 -18.28
N VAL A 332 6.04 -13.20 -18.42
CA VAL A 332 6.99 -12.22 -17.89
C VAL A 332 6.32 -11.39 -16.80
N PHE A 333 7.04 -11.19 -15.71
CA PHE A 333 6.58 -10.53 -14.50
C PHE A 333 7.54 -9.41 -14.09
N SER A 334 7.04 -8.34 -13.53
CA SER A 334 7.85 -7.37 -12.80
C SER A 334 8.48 -8.04 -11.58
N LYS A 335 9.80 -7.96 -11.44
CA LYS A 335 10.55 -8.66 -10.41
C LYS A 335 10.46 -7.93 -9.06
N ILE A 336 9.70 -8.45 -8.10
CA ILE A 336 9.41 -7.76 -6.85
C ILE A 336 10.65 -7.46 -6.01
N SER A 337 11.67 -8.30 -6.00
CA SER A 337 12.90 -7.95 -5.25
C SER A 337 13.60 -6.69 -5.76
N THR A 338 13.30 -6.23 -6.96
CA THR A 338 13.80 -4.96 -7.50
C THR A 338 12.95 -3.78 -7.00
N TYR A 339 11.64 -3.99 -6.86
CA TYR A 339 10.67 -2.93 -6.61
C TYR A 339 10.14 -2.87 -5.17
N ALA A 340 10.44 -3.87 -4.34
CA ALA A 340 9.91 -3.95 -2.98
C ALA A 340 10.18 -2.66 -2.18
N ALA A 341 11.38 -2.12 -2.26
CA ALA A 341 11.75 -0.92 -1.54
C ALA A 341 11.05 0.35 -2.06
N SER A 342 10.64 0.40 -3.33
CA SER A 342 9.84 1.50 -3.87
C SER A 342 8.34 1.36 -3.53
N ALA A 343 7.85 0.13 -3.40
CA ALA A 343 6.45 -0.15 -3.08
C ALA A 343 6.17 -0.07 -1.56
N TYR A 344 7.13 -0.45 -0.71
CA TYR A 344 6.98 -0.43 0.74
C TYR A 344 6.59 0.93 1.34
N PRO A 345 7.21 2.07 0.93
CA PRO A 345 6.80 3.38 1.46
C PRO A 345 5.35 3.74 1.13
N ARG A 346 4.75 3.07 0.12
CA ARG A 346 3.32 3.25 -0.22
C ARG A 346 2.39 2.50 0.74
N VAL A 347 2.95 1.52 1.48
CA VAL A 347 2.21 0.76 2.51
C VAL A 347 2.26 1.49 3.85
N ASP A 348 3.39 2.12 4.16
CA ASP A 348 3.69 2.78 5.44
C ASP A 348 4.20 4.20 5.18
N ASP A 349 3.34 5.08 4.70
CA ASP A 349 3.63 6.48 4.46
C ASP A 349 3.03 7.37 5.55
N THR A 350 3.72 8.46 5.93
CA THR A 350 3.20 9.49 6.84
C THR A 350 2.56 10.63 6.06
N ASN A 351 1.74 10.29 5.10
CA ASN A 351 1.10 11.19 4.18
C ASN A 351 -0.21 11.73 4.76
N LEU A 352 -0.27 13.03 5.04
CA LEU A 352 -1.41 13.69 5.67
C LEU A 352 -2.41 14.28 4.65
N ASP A 353 -1.96 14.65 3.44
CA ASP A 353 -2.83 15.27 2.41
C ASP A 353 -3.20 14.33 1.25
N GLY A 354 -2.64 13.13 1.23
CA GLY A 354 -3.00 12.12 0.23
C GLY A 354 -2.18 12.16 -1.06
N ASP A 355 -1.09 12.92 -1.15
CA ASP A 355 -0.30 13.09 -2.38
C ASP A 355 0.87 12.12 -2.53
N HIS A 356 1.02 11.14 -1.62
CA HIS A 356 2.09 10.13 -1.55
C HIS A 356 3.48 10.65 -1.12
N LEU A 357 3.58 11.89 -0.68
CA LEU A 357 4.78 12.42 -0.06
C LEU A 357 4.63 12.35 1.47
N ALA A 358 5.70 12.02 2.16
CA ALA A 358 5.65 12.04 3.62
C ALA A 358 5.62 13.49 4.12
N ASP A 359 4.68 13.78 5.01
CA ASP A 359 4.40 15.09 5.56
C ASP A 359 4.97 15.26 6.96
N LEU A 360 4.97 16.49 7.45
CA LEU A 360 5.49 16.82 8.76
C LEU A 360 4.40 17.45 9.64
N TRP A 361 4.13 16.85 10.78
CA TRP A 361 3.33 17.46 11.81
C TRP A 361 4.21 18.32 12.73
N VAL A 362 3.79 19.57 13.04
CA VAL A 362 4.56 20.48 13.89
C VAL A 362 3.66 21.19 14.90
N ARG A 363 4.24 21.60 16.06
CA ARG A 363 3.54 22.43 17.02
C ARG A 363 4.28 23.76 17.24
N ASN A 364 3.58 24.86 17.17
CA ASN A 364 4.13 26.18 17.47
C ASN A 364 4.48 26.30 18.98
N ALA A 365 5.69 26.76 19.27
CA ALA A 365 6.22 26.85 20.63
C ALA A 365 5.47 27.84 21.52
N SER A 366 4.96 28.93 20.96
CA SER A 366 4.30 30.01 21.70
C SER A 366 2.81 29.76 21.88
N THR A 367 2.11 29.46 20.79
CA THR A 367 0.64 29.29 20.79
C THR A 367 0.20 27.89 21.20
N LYS A 368 1.10 26.90 21.14
CA LYS A 368 0.83 25.48 21.33
C LYS A 368 -0.17 24.90 20.29
N VAL A 369 -0.51 25.66 19.25
CA VAL A 369 -1.31 25.18 18.13
C VAL A 369 -0.43 24.32 17.25
N ALA A 370 -0.93 23.16 16.89
CA ALA A 370 -0.28 22.25 15.94
C ALA A 370 -0.89 22.38 14.55
N ARG A 371 -0.10 22.02 13.55
CA ARG A 371 -0.51 21.98 12.14
C ARG A 371 0.29 21.00 11.31
N ASP A 372 -0.26 20.64 10.20
CA ASP A 372 0.41 19.90 9.17
C ASP A 372 1.24 20.83 8.29
N LEU A 373 2.35 20.29 7.79
CA LEU A 373 3.17 20.90 6.75
C LEU A 373 3.30 19.85 5.64
N TYR A 374 2.59 20.10 4.55
CA TYR A 374 2.52 19.20 3.40
C TYR A 374 3.76 19.30 2.53
N SER A 375 4.35 18.17 2.22
CA SER A 375 5.51 18.12 1.33
C SER A 375 5.12 18.41 -0.11
N LYS A 376 6.05 19.06 -0.82
CA LYS A 376 6.02 19.20 -2.28
C LYS A 376 7.39 18.78 -2.85
N GLY A 377 8.00 17.79 -2.21
CA GLY A 377 9.28 17.19 -2.60
C GLY A 377 10.51 17.95 -2.15
N THR A 378 10.60 19.24 -2.38
CA THR A 378 11.74 20.11 -1.98
C THR A 378 11.32 21.37 -1.27
N SER A 379 10.06 21.46 -0.89
CA SER A 379 9.47 22.54 -0.08
C SER A 379 8.35 21.98 0.79
N LEU A 380 7.98 22.73 1.84
CA LEU A 380 6.83 22.42 2.68
C LEU A 380 5.83 23.59 2.58
N VAL A 381 4.55 23.26 2.46
CA VAL A 381 3.46 24.25 2.49
C VAL A 381 2.62 24.07 3.75
N GLY A 382 1.99 25.13 4.24
CA GLY A 382 1.14 25.06 5.42
C GLY A 382 -0.13 24.25 5.11
N GLY A 383 -0.39 23.26 5.95
CA GLY A 383 -1.57 22.43 5.94
C GLY A 383 -2.57 22.79 7.04
N ASP A 384 -3.37 21.80 7.42
CA ASP A 384 -4.48 21.94 8.35
C ASP A 384 -4.03 22.16 9.78
N SER A 385 -4.91 22.78 10.58
CA SER A 385 -4.70 23.01 12.00
C SER A 385 -5.28 21.87 12.84
N TRP A 386 -4.52 21.44 13.86
CA TRP A 386 -4.95 20.46 14.86
C TRP A 386 -5.45 21.12 16.16
N GLY A 387 -5.53 22.45 16.19
CA GLY A 387 -5.85 23.20 17.39
C GLY A 387 -4.78 23.13 18.47
N SER A 388 -5.16 23.41 19.72
CA SER A 388 -4.24 23.42 20.86
C SER A 388 -3.82 22.01 21.27
N MET A 389 -2.52 21.75 21.22
CA MET A 389 -1.88 20.50 21.64
C MET A 389 -0.97 20.73 22.88
N SER A 390 -1.33 21.70 23.72
CA SER A 390 -0.56 22.10 24.92
C SER A 390 -0.40 20.98 25.95
N ALA A 391 -1.34 20.05 26.03
CA ALA A 391 -1.31 18.95 26.99
C ALA A 391 -0.21 17.90 26.69
N TYR A 392 0.37 17.90 25.48
CA TYR A 392 1.27 16.85 25.04
C TYR A 392 2.72 17.34 24.95
N ASN A 393 3.68 16.47 25.26
CA ASN A 393 5.11 16.74 25.17
C ASN A 393 5.86 15.84 24.18
N LEU A 394 5.13 14.96 23.48
CA LEU A 394 5.64 14.11 22.41
C LEU A 394 4.51 13.85 21.42
N VAL A 395 4.86 13.85 20.16
CA VAL A 395 4.04 13.39 19.04
C VAL A 395 4.89 12.50 18.14
N VAL A 396 4.30 11.46 17.58
CA VAL A 396 4.89 10.60 16.54
C VAL A 396 3.79 10.24 15.56
N GLN A 397 4.05 10.39 14.27
CA GLN A 397 3.14 9.98 13.21
C GLN A 397 3.30 8.48 12.92
N THR A 398 2.21 7.82 12.60
CA THR A 398 2.15 6.40 12.19
C THR A 398 0.74 6.09 11.65
N ASP A 399 0.57 4.99 10.93
CA ASP A 399 -0.73 4.37 10.65
C ASP A 399 -0.77 3.03 11.41
N LEU A 400 -1.20 3.09 12.70
CA LEU A 400 -1.01 1.99 13.65
C LEU A 400 -1.94 0.79 13.39
N ASP A 401 -3.08 1.00 12.75
CA ASP A 401 -4.03 -0.06 12.40
C ASP A 401 -4.10 -0.37 10.90
N ARG A 402 -3.26 0.29 10.11
CA ARG A 402 -3.15 0.09 8.66
C ARG A 402 -4.45 0.39 7.91
N ASP A 403 -5.24 1.31 8.43
CA ASP A 403 -6.48 1.72 7.78
C ASP A 403 -6.28 2.76 6.65
N GLY A 404 -5.05 3.23 6.45
CA GLY A 404 -4.67 4.18 5.40
C GLY A 404 -4.84 5.64 5.81
N TYR A 405 -5.31 5.91 7.03
CA TYR A 405 -5.34 7.24 7.61
C TYR A 405 -4.18 7.42 8.58
N GLN A 406 -3.61 8.60 8.59
CA GLN A 406 -2.48 8.90 9.45
C GLN A 406 -2.93 9.09 10.89
N ASP A 407 -2.29 8.40 11.81
CA ASP A 407 -2.50 8.45 13.24
C ASP A 407 -1.44 9.29 13.96
N LEU A 408 -1.74 9.67 15.20
CA LEU A 408 -0.78 10.28 16.09
C LEU A 408 -0.64 9.46 17.39
N ILE A 409 0.60 9.15 17.74
CA ILE A 409 0.96 8.71 19.10
C ILE A 409 1.32 9.95 19.92
N LEU A 410 0.58 10.20 20.98
CA LEU A 410 0.66 11.39 21.81
C LEU A 410 1.02 11.03 23.24
N ARG A 411 2.06 11.64 23.83
CA ARG A 411 2.32 11.50 25.27
C ARG A 411 1.88 12.73 26.03
N ARG A 412 0.97 12.54 27.00
CA ARG A 412 0.51 13.61 27.88
C ARG A 412 1.61 14.04 28.86
N ALA A 413 1.84 15.34 28.99
CA ALA A 413 2.93 15.89 29.80
C ALA A 413 2.74 15.69 31.30
N SER A 414 1.48 15.73 31.78
CA SER A 414 1.15 15.69 33.22
C SER A 414 1.50 14.36 33.90
N ASP A 415 1.20 13.24 33.27
CA ASP A 415 1.30 11.89 33.82
C ASP A 415 2.13 10.93 33.00
N GLY A 416 2.41 11.27 31.75
CA GLY A 416 3.18 10.43 30.84
C GLY A 416 2.35 9.36 30.14
N ASP A 417 1.04 9.42 30.23
CA ASP A 417 0.15 8.54 29.50
C ASP A 417 0.33 8.72 28.00
N VAL A 418 0.36 7.61 27.29
CA VAL A 418 0.52 7.58 25.84
C VAL A 418 -0.80 7.21 25.21
N PHE A 419 -1.23 8.02 24.28
CA PHE A 419 -2.48 7.87 23.58
C PHE A 419 -2.23 7.62 22.10
N TRP A 420 -3.08 6.81 21.50
CA TRP A 420 -3.27 6.67 20.09
C TRP A 420 -4.49 7.48 19.66
N LYS A 421 -4.28 8.48 18.83
CA LYS A 421 -5.32 9.30 18.23
C LYS A 421 -5.44 8.92 16.77
N HIS A 422 -6.60 8.38 16.38
CA HIS A 422 -6.85 7.82 15.06
C HIS A 422 -8.20 8.26 14.51
N TRP A 423 -8.31 8.22 13.19
CA TRP A 423 -9.57 8.46 12.51
C TRP A 423 -10.44 7.21 12.55
N VAL A 424 -11.76 7.38 12.70
CA VAL A 424 -12.76 6.30 12.64
C VAL A 424 -13.67 6.55 11.45
N PRO A 425 -13.39 5.95 10.27
CA PRO A 425 -14.12 6.23 9.03
C PRO A 425 -15.62 6.02 9.16
N SER A 426 -16.06 4.97 9.88
CA SER A 426 -17.47 4.63 10.05
C SER A 426 -18.27 5.70 10.79
N SER A 427 -17.66 6.49 11.69
CA SER A 427 -18.30 7.58 12.42
C SER A 427 -17.91 8.96 11.88
N GLY A 428 -16.86 9.06 11.07
CA GLY A 428 -16.31 10.31 10.59
C GLY A 428 -15.76 11.19 11.72
N THR A 429 -15.12 10.58 12.73
CA THR A 429 -14.61 11.28 13.93
C THR A 429 -13.24 10.76 14.34
N TRP A 430 -12.48 11.62 15.00
CA TRP A 430 -11.26 11.22 15.70
C TRP A 430 -11.57 10.52 17.02
N ALA A 431 -11.02 9.33 17.21
CA ALA A 431 -11.00 8.64 18.50
C ALA A 431 -9.62 8.79 19.17
N THR A 432 -9.60 8.64 20.49
CA THR A 432 -8.37 8.67 21.28
C THR A 432 -8.40 7.53 22.29
N LYS A 433 -7.41 6.64 22.24
CA LYS A 433 -7.30 5.44 23.07
C LYS A 433 -6.00 5.46 23.87
N LEU A 434 -6.07 5.17 25.18
CA LEU A 434 -4.88 4.96 25.99
C LEU A 434 -4.18 3.66 25.56
N ILE A 435 -2.89 3.74 25.22
CA ILE A 435 -2.06 2.62 24.79
C ILE A 435 -0.84 2.38 25.68
N GLY A 436 -0.52 3.32 26.56
CA GLY A 436 0.56 3.19 27.53
C GLY A 436 0.29 4.05 28.76
N ASP A 437 0.34 3.45 29.95
CA ASP A 437 0.12 4.12 31.20
C ASP A 437 1.46 4.55 31.83
N ASN A 438 1.55 5.81 32.25
CA ASN A 438 2.69 6.38 33.00
C ASN A 438 4.08 6.17 32.34
N TRP A 439 4.23 6.53 31.07
CA TRP A 439 5.51 6.43 30.37
C TRP A 439 6.45 7.63 30.58
N LYS A 440 6.39 8.28 31.75
CA LYS A 440 7.33 9.38 32.13
C LYS A 440 8.79 8.94 32.06
N THR A 441 9.06 7.67 32.38
CA THR A 441 10.41 7.11 32.40
C THR A 441 10.90 6.71 31.01
N ARG A 442 10.06 6.76 29.98
CA ARG A 442 10.49 6.49 28.59
C ARG A 442 11.12 7.76 28.01
N THR A 443 12.42 7.70 27.77
CA THR A 443 13.20 8.86 27.27
C THR A 443 13.03 9.07 25.77
N GLN A 444 12.73 8.01 25.02
CA GLN A 444 12.41 8.02 23.60
C GLN A 444 11.18 7.14 23.36
N ILE A 445 10.32 7.55 22.44
CA ILE A 445 9.22 6.78 21.88
C ILE A 445 9.30 6.99 20.37
N VAL A 446 9.25 5.91 19.60
CA VAL A 446 9.43 5.92 18.14
C VAL A 446 8.44 4.95 17.51
N ALA A 447 7.79 5.34 16.44
CA ALA A 447 6.99 4.46 15.57
C ALA A 447 7.70 4.35 14.21
N PRO A 448 8.61 3.40 14.07
CA PRO A 448 9.45 3.32 12.87
C PRO A 448 8.76 2.62 11.69
N GLY A 449 7.61 2.02 11.90
CA GLY A 449 6.95 1.05 11.04
C GLY A 449 7.16 -0.37 11.54
N ASP A 450 7.13 -1.35 10.65
CA ASP A 450 7.31 -2.78 10.96
C ASP A 450 8.80 -3.12 11.17
N VAL A 451 9.23 -3.34 12.42
CA VAL A 451 10.57 -3.82 12.76
C VAL A 451 10.59 -5.31 13.12
N THR A 452 9.42 -5.91 13.31
CA THR A 452 9.27 -7.33 13.68
C THR A 452 9.10 -8.23 12.47
N GLY A 453 8.81 -7.68 11.31
CA GLY A 453 8.67 -8.39 10.04
C GLY A 453 7.31 -9.06 9.90
N ASP A 454 6.27 -8.57 10.59
CA ASP A 454 4.91 -9.11 10.52
C ASP A 454 3.92 -8.22 9.74
N TYR A 455 4.39 -7.14 9.12
CA TYR A 455 3.65 -6.12 8.36
C TYR A 455 2.79 -5.17 9.20
N LEU A 456 2.83 -5.29 10.51
CA LEU A 456 2.12 -4.40 11.40
C LEU A 456 3.09 -3.36 11.97
N PRO A 457 2.66 -2.11 12.16
CA PRO A 457 3.52 -1.08 12.74
C PRO A 457 3.79 -1.37 14.20
N ASP A 458 5.05 -1.25 14.57
CA ASP A 458 5.54 -1.47 15.92
C ASP A 458 5.80 -0.14 16.65
N LEU A 459 5.82 -0.19 17.98
CA LEU A 459 6.25 0.92 18.81
C LEU A 459 7.56 0.57 19.53
N LEU A 460 8.49 1.51 19.54
CA LEU A 460 9.73 1.38 20.28
C LEU A 460 9.77 2.37 21.44
N ALA A 461 10.36 1.97 22.56
CA ALA A 461 10.63 2.89 23.65
C ALA A 461 11.97 2.60 24.31
N VAL A 462 12.71 3.67 24.68
CA VAL A 462 13.90 3.59 25.50
C VAL A 462 13.53 3.97 26.92
N ASP A 463 13.79 3.11 27.89
CA ASP A 463 13.55 3.41 29.29
C ASP A 463 14.69 4.23 29.92
N SER A 464 14.50 4.72 31.16
CA SER A 464 15.49 5.52 31.88
C SER A 464 16.79 4.77 32.20
N ALA A 465 16.74 3.44 32.25
CA ALA A 465 17.92 2.59 32.41
C ALA A 465 18.68 2.38 31.09
N GLY A 466 18.15 2.87 29.98
CA GLY A 466 18.73 2.76 28.65
C GLY A 466 18.45 1.42 27.96
N ALA A 467 17.44 0.69 28.39
CA ALA A 467 16.98 -0.48 27.62
C ALA A 467 16.04 -0.04 26.51
N LEU A 468 16.25 -0.57 25.29
CA LEU A 468 15.32 -0.48 24.17
C LEU A 468 14.31 -1.62 24.28
N TRP A 469 13.05 -1.24 24.16
CA TRP A 469 11.91 -2.17 24.15
C TRP A 469 11.19 -2.08 22.81
N VAL A 470 10.89 -3.23 22.21
CA VAL A 470 10.02 -3.36 21.04
C VAL A 470 8.64 -3.80 21.54
N TYR A 471 7.62 -3.09 21.15
CA TYR A 471 6.21 -3.41 21.38
C TYR A 471 5.61 -3.84 20.05
N PRO A 472 5.55 -5.17 19.74
CA PRO A 472 5.01 -5.65 18.48
C PRO A 472 3.54 -5.26 18.33
N GLY A 473 3.22 -4.60 17.23
CA GLY A 473 1.87 -4.15 16.94
C GLY A 473 0.93 -5.30 16.58
N LYS A 474 -0.38 -5.10 16.77
CA LYS A 474 -1.43 -6.05 16.39
C LYS A 474 -2.36 -5.49 15.32
N GLY A 475 -2.03 -4.33 14.72
CA GLY A 475 -2.85 -3.69 13.70
C GLY A 475 -4.23 -3.22 14.19
N ASN A 476 -4.38 -2.91 15.46
CA ASN A 476 -5.66 -2.47 16.07
C ASN A 476 -5.44 -1.52 17.25
N GLY A 477 -4.31 -0.83 17.27
CA GLY A 477 -3.91 0.03 18.38
C GLY A 477 -3.60 -0.70 19.68
N THR A 478 -3.32 -2.01 19.64
CA THR A 478 -2.81 -2.80 20.77
C THR A 478 -1.48 -3.47 20.41
N PHE A 479 -0.75 -3.91 21.43
CA PHE A 479 0.57 -4.51 21.26
C PHE A 479 0.62 -5.91 21.90
N ALA A 480 1.54 -6.73 21.42
CA ALA A 480 1.96 -7.94 22.11
C ALA A 480 2.85 -7.59 23.31
N ALA A 481 3.27 -8.60 24.08
CA ALA A 481 4.20 -8.42 25.18
C ALA A 481 5.50 -7.76 24.70
N PRO A 482 6.01 -6.71 25.38
CA PRO A 482 7.20 -6.01 24.93
C PRO A 482 8.44 -6.91 25.02
N VAL A 483 9.31 -6.79 24.02
CA VAL A 483 10.56 -7.53 23.90
C VAL A 483 11.75 -6.60 24.10
N LYS A 484 12.65 -6.95 25.02
CA LYS A 484 13.87 -6.16 25.28
C LYS A 484 14.90 -6.39 24.17
N ASN A 485 15.34 -5.29 23.55
CA ASN A 485 16.32 -5.28 22.45
C ASN A 485 17.63 -4.58 22.82
N GLY A 486 18.25 -5.01 23.90
CA GLY A 486 19.55 -4.49 24.33
C GLY A 486 19.49 -3.33 25.32
N THR A 487 20.65 -2.81 25.66
CA THR A 487 20.85 -1.71 26.64
C THR A 487 21.86 -0.69 26.12
N GLY A 488 22.08 0.41 26.85
CA GLY A 488 23.00 1.47 26.44
C GLY A 488 22.38 2.53 25.53
N TRP A 489 21.09 2.45 25.25
CA TRP A 489 20.39 3.41 24.40
C TRP A 489 20.25 4.80 25.03
N ASN A 490 20.47 4.93 26.33
CA ASN A 490 20.61 6.21 27.02
C ASN A 490 21.84 7.03 26.58
N ALA A 491 22.76 6.46 25.79
CA ALA A 491 23.83 7.20 25.13
C ALA A 491 23.33 8.12 24.00
N TYR A 492 22.12 7.87 23.49
CA TYR A 492 21.55 8.63 22.38
C TYR A 492 20.58 9.71 22.88
N ASN A 493 20.67 10.93 22.30
CA ASN A 493 19.70 12.00 22.49
C ASN A 493 18.67 12.10 21.37
N VAL A 494 18.85 11.35 20.28
CA VAL A 494 17.92 11.18 19.18
C VAL A 494 17.88 9.71 18.82
N VAL A 495 16.69 9.14 18.77
CA VAL A 495 16.38 7.86 18.15
C VAL A 495 15.15 8.11 17.28
N ARG A 496 15.27 7.90 15.98
CA ARG A 496 14.24 8.16 14.99
C ARG A 496 14.26 7.03 13.96
N GLY A 497 13.13 6.79 13.35
CA GLY A 497 12.96 5.84 12.27
C GLY A 497 11.56 5.98 11.69
N HIS A 498 11.47 5.92 10.40
CA HIS A 498 10.29 5.64 9.61
C HIS A 498 10.78 5.27 8.22
N GLY A 499 10.67 3.98 7.89
CA GLY A 499 11.08 3.43 6.61
C GLY A 499 12.48 2.79 6.57
N ASP A 500 12.86 2.38 5.38
CA ASP A 500 14.10 1.64 5.05
C ASP A 500 15.17 2.59 4.51
N PHE A 501 16.10 3.02 5.38
CA PHE A 501 17.21 3.90 5.00
C PHE A 501 18.31 3.16 4.23
N SER A 502 18.44 1.85 4.43
CA SER A 502 19.48 1.02 3.84
C SER A 502 19.07 0.35 2.54
N PHE A 503 17.79 0.47 2.17
CA PHE A 503 17.20 -0.12 0.98
C PHE A 503 17.35 -1.65 0.94
N ASP A 504 17.18 -2.30 2.10
CA ASP A 504 17.24 -3.77 2.20
C ASP A 504 15.88 -4.44 2.44
N GLY A 505 14.79 -3.65 2.40
CA GLY A 505 13.42 -4.11 2.54
C GLY A 505 12.98 -4.28 4.00
N LYS A 506 13.69 -3.68 4.96
CA LYS A 506 13.37 -3.70 6.38
C LYS A 506 13.47 -2.30 6.98
N THR A 507 12.66 -2.06 7.98
CA THR A 507 12.62 -0.78 8.68
C THR A 507 13.86 -0.57 9.54
N ASP A 508 14.50 0.59 9.40
CA ASP A 508 15.75 0.96 10.04
C ASP A 508 15.57 2.04 11.13
N LEU A 509 16.60 2.25 11.96
CA LEU A 509 16.69 3.39 12.90
C LEU A 509 17.93 4.26 12.63
N ILE A 510 17.75 5.57 12.85
CA ILE A 510 18.82 6.55 12.98
C ILE A 510 18.94 6.96 14.44
N ALA A 511 20.15 6.86 15.01
CA ALA A 511 20.41 7.27 16.37
C ALA A 511 21.62 8.23 16.45
N ARG A 512 21.50 9.32 17.24
CA ARG A 512 22.60 10.26 17.45
C ARG A 512 23.14 10.15 18.86
N ASP A 513 24.44 9.87 18.98
CA ASP A 513 25.18 9.85 20.23
C ASP A 513 25.25 11.27 20.83
N LYS A 514 24.82 11.41 22.09
CA LYS A 514 24.71 12.72 22.75
C LYS A 514 26.07 13.35 23.10
N ALA A 515 27.11 12.55 23.28
CA ALA A 515 28.43 13.03 23.68
C ALA A 515 29.28 13.43 22.47
N THR A 516 29.22 12.67 21.39
CA THR A 516 30.10 12.82 20.22
C THR A 516 29.42 13.47 19.03
N GLY A 517 28.07 13.49 18.99
CA GLY A 517 27.29 13.86 17.81
C GLY A 517 27.38 12.85 16.67
N ALA A 518 27.98 11.67 16.90
CA ALA A 518 28.01 10.61 15.89
C ALA A 518 26.60 10.14 15.59
N VAL A 519 26.25 10.04 14.32
CA VAL A 519 24.98 9.52 13.82
C VAL A 519 25.19 8.11 13.31
N TYR A 520 24.37 7.21 13.80
CA TYR A 520 24.45 5.79 13.47
C TYR A 520 23.17 5.34 12.79
N LEU A 521 23.33 4.49 11.78
CA LEU A 521 22.28 3.65 11.22
C LEU A 521 22.27 2.31 11.97
N TYR A 522 21.08 1.86 12.35
CA TYR A 522 20.79 0.52 12.83
C TYR A 522 19.88 -0.16 11.82
N LYS A 523 20.42 -1.11 11.06
CA LYS A 523 19.64 -1.86 10.07
C LYS A 523 18.67 -2.80 10.76
N GLY A 524 17.43 -2.83 10.26
CA GLY A 524 16.42 -3.75 10.73
C GLY A 524 16.74 -5.21 10.39
N ASN A 525 16.43 -6.12 11.30
CA ASN A 525 16.53 -7.57 11.07
C ASN A 525 15.16 -8.20 10.74
N GLY A 526 14.06 -7.48 10.97
CA GLY A 526 12.70 -7.99 10.79
C GLY A 526 12.32 -9.06 11.80
N THR A 527 12.77 -8.93 13.06
CA THR A 527 12.39 -9.86 14.14
C THR A 527 12.38 -9.16 15.50
N ALA A 528 11.36 -9.44 16.32
CA ALA A 528 11.19 -8.81 17.63
C ALA A 528 12.35 -9.06 18.60
N THR A 529 12.97 -10.24 18.57
CA THR A 529 13.98 -10.68 19.56
C THR A 529 15.38 -10.12 19.29
N SER A 530 15.64 -9.67 18.06
CA SER A 530 16.90 -9.05 17.63
C SER A 530 16.56 -8.06 16.53
N ALA A 531 15.85 -6.99 16.90
CA ALA A 531 15.24 -6.09 15.91
C ALA A 531 16.26 -5.38 15.02
N PHE A 532 17.49 -5.16 15.50
CA PHE A 532 18.49 -4.39 14.79
C PHE A 532 19.86 -5.06 14.75
N ALA A 533 20.54 -4.89 13.62
CA ALA A 533 21.95 -5.28 13.44
C ALA A 533 22.91 -4.32 14.16
N ALA A 534 24.22 -4.62 14.12
CA ALA A 534 25.26 -3.76 14.66
C ALA A 534 25.24 -2.39 13.96
N ARG A 535 25.41 -1.32 14.75
CA ARG A 535 25.35 0.06 14.25
C ARG A 535 26.46 0.39 13.26
N ILE A 536 26.11 1.19 12.27
CA ILE A 536 27.03 1.73 11.25
C ILE A 536 27.11 3.25 11.44
N LYS A 537 28.31 3.82 11.63
CA LYS A 537 28.46 5.28 11.70
C LYS A 537 28.29 5.87 10.30
N VAL A 538 27.34 6.78 10.15
CA VAL A 538 26.97 7.37 8.85
C VAL A 538 27.26 8.88 8.77
N ALA A 539 27.29 9.60 9.92
CA ALA A 539 27.56 11.03 9.96
C ALA A 539 28.09 11.47 11.32
N THR A 540 28.37 12.76 11.47
CA THR A 540 28.62 13.43 12.76
C THR A 540 27.90 14.76 12.75
N TRP A 541 26.85 14.89 13.60
CA TRP A 541 26.00 16.07 13.74
C TRP A 541 25.82 16.42 15.22
N SER A 542 26.52 17.43 15.70
CA SER A 542 26.36 17.90 17.08
C SER A 542 25.01 18.62 17.29
N ASN A 543 24.62 18.84 18.54
CA ASN A 543 23.46 19.67 18.88
C ASN A 543 23.60 21.13 18.43
N THR A 544 24.83 21.61 18.24
CA THR A 544 25.13 22.95 17.70
C THR A 544 24.96 22.98 16.18
N THR A 545 25.03 21.83 15.52
CA THR A 545 24.74 21.70 14.07
C THR A 545 23.23 21.56 13.87
N TYR A 546 22.63 20.56 14.52
CA TYR A 546 21.19 20.31 14.42
C TYR A 546 20.58 20.03 15.79
N ASN A 547 19.58 20.82 16.16
CA ASN A 547 18.86 20.67 17.44
C ASN A 547 17.56 19.85 17.31
N VAL A 548 17.11 19.58 16.09
CA VAL A 548 15.99 18.67 15.80
C VAL A 548 16.42 17.74 14.67
N ILE A 549 16.05 16.47 14.78
CA ILE A 549 16.12 15.46 13.73
C ILE A 549 14.76 14.74 13.74
N ALA A 550 14.12 14.65 12.58
CA ALA A 550 12.87 13.93 12.37
C ALA A 550 13.02 12.98 11.18
N ALA A 551 12.37 11.82 11.27
CA ALA A 551 12.28 10.85 10.21
C ALA A 551 10.80 10.54 10.02
N VAL A 552 10.25 10.95 8.89
CA VAL A 552 8.83 10.85 8.56
C VAL A 552 8.57 9.99 7.31
N GLY A 553 9.62 9.44 6.69
CA GLY A 553 9.50 8.61 5.49
C GLY A 553 10.02 9.29 4.23
N ASP A 554 9.42 9.02 3.09
CA ASP A 554 9.80 9.53 1.77
C ASP A 554 9.19 10.92 1.52
N VAL A 555 9.91 11.97 1.91
CA VAL A 555 9.46 13.38 1.79
C VAL A 555 9.49 13.87 0.34
N ASN A 556 10.37 13.31 -0.47
CA ASN A 556 10.60 13.80 -1.83
C ASN A 556 9.96 12.93 -2.94
N GLY A 557 9.39 11.78 -2.59
CA GLY A 557 8.68 10.90 -3.52
C GLY A 557 9.56 10.00 -4.37
N ASP A 558 10.86 9.84 -4.01
CA ASP A 558 11.79 9.02 -4.79
C ASP A 558 11.81 7.53 -4.36
N GLY A 559 11.00 7.16 -3.37
CA GLY A 559 10.88 5.80 -2.87
C GLY A 559 11.88 5.44 -1.75
N LEU A 560 12.69 6.39 -1.29
CA LEU A 560 13.68 6.18 -0.23
C LEU A 560 13.32 6.96 1.02
N ALA A 561 13.62 6.41 2.19
CA ALA A 561 13.39 7.10 3.45
C ALA A 561 14.34 8.29 3.61
N ASP A 562 13.78 9.45 3.92
CA ASP A 562 14.47 10.73 4.07
C ASP A 562 14.67 11.11 5.55
N LEU A 563 15.52 12.10 5.79
CA LEU A 563 15.73 12.66 7.11
C LEU A 563 15.59 14.18 7.08
N LEU A 564 14.87 14.72 8.06
CA LEU A 564 14.76 16.16 8.28
C LEU A 564 15.67 16.59 9.44
N ALA A 565 16.41 17.69 9.27
CA ALA A 565 17.28 18.21 10.31
C ALA A 565 17.20 19.74 10.41
N ARG A 566 16.91 20.27 11.60
CA ARG A 566 16.80 21.71 11.86
C ARG A 566 18.02 22.23 12.60
N THR A 567 18.59 23.33 12.11
CA THR A 567 19.63 24.08 12.83
C THR A 567 19.04 24.86 14.00
N PRO A 568 19.84 25.24 15.02
CA PRO A 568 19.40 26.12 16.10
C PRO A 568 18.89 27.49 15.63
N ALA A 569 19.36 27.97 14.47
CA ALA A 569 18.89 29.21 13.85
C ALA A 569 17.48 29.10 13.26
N GLY A 570 16.99 27.87 13.03
CA GLY A 570 15.65 27.60 12.51
C GLY A 570 15.58 27.19 11.05
N THR A 571 16.72 26.97 10.37
CA THR A 571 16.70 26.40 9.03
C THR A 571 16.46 24.91 9.10
N LEU A 572 15.42 24.42 8.42
CA LEU A 572 15.13 23.00 8.24
C LEU A 572 15.74 22.53 6.92
N TYR A 573 16.43 21.41 6.96
CA TYR A 573 17.01 20.78 5.79
C TYR A 573 16.40 19.39 5.57
N LEU A 574 16.16 19.05 4.32
CA LEU A 574 15.89 17.72 3.83
C LEU A 574 17.22 17.04 3.45
N TYR A 575 17.45 15.87 3.98
CA TYR A 575 18.51 14.95 3.61
C TYR A 575 17.86 13.76 2.87
N LYS A 576 17.94 13.79 1.54
CA LYS A 576 17.38 12.74 0.70
C LYS A 576 18.11 11.43 0.91
N GLY A 577 17.40 10.36 1.13
CA GLY A 577 17.96 9.01 1.22
C GLY A 577 18.66 8.59 -0.08
N THR A 578 19.63 7.71 0.03
CA THR A 578 20.33 7.11 -1.12
C THR A 578 20.23 5.58 -1.13
N GLY A 579 19.61 4.99 -0.11
CA GLY A 579 19.55 3.56 0.08
C GLY A 579 20.89 2.89 0.41
N LYS A 580 21.91 3.67 0.81
CA LYS A 580 23.26 3.13 1.08
C LYS A 580 23.56 3.10 2.58
N ALA A 581 23.90 1.96 3.12
CA ALA A 581 24.29 1.79 4.51
C ALA A 581 25.75 2.22 4.78
N THR A 582 26.13 3.44 4.37
CA THR A 582 27.47 4.00 4.49
C THR A 582 27.42 5.49 4.86
N SER A 583 28.56 6.19 4.91
CA SER A 583 28.60 7.65 5.05
C SER A 583 27.91 8.40 3.88
N ALA A 584 27.59 7.72 2.80
CA ALA A 584 26.84 8.25 1.66
C ALA A 584 25.32 7.94 1.76
N ILE A 585 24.82 7.63 2.96
CA ILE A 585 23.40 7.31 3.22
C ILE A 585 22.45 8.45 2.79
N PHE A 586 22.90 9.69 2.83
CA PHE A 586 22.14 10.86 2.40
C PHE A 586 22.86 11.62 1.29
N ALA A 587 22.09 12.13 0.35
CA ALA A 587 22.57 13.07 -0.67
C ALA A 587 22.82 14.46 -0.07
N THR A 588 23.29 15.40 -0.90
CA THR A 588 23.44 16.80 -0.50
C THR A 588 22.12 17.38 -0.03
N ARG A 589 22.12 17.97 1.16
CA ARG A 589 20.91 18.52 1.79
C ARG A 589 20.27 19.65 0.97
N VAL A 590 18.95 19.74 1.03
CA VAL A 590 18.14 20.81 0.43
C VAL A 590 17.53 21.63 1.57
N SER A 591 17.51 22.97 1.47
CA SER A 591 16.85 23.83 2.46
C SER A 591 15.36 23.86 2.19
N LEU A 592 14.55 23.56 3.23
CA LEU A 592 13.09 23.66 3.22
C LEU A 592 12.60 25.01 3.79
N GLY A 593 13.50 25.90 4.20
CA GLY A 593 13.17 27.22 4.73
C GLY A 593 13.83 27.52 6.09
N THR A 594 13.69 28.77 6.57
CA THR A 594 14.42 29.30 7.75
C THR A 594 13.52 29.61 8.93
N SER A 595 12.21 29.46 8.83
CA SER A 595 11.22 29.88 9.83
C SER A 595 10.85 28.82 10.87
N PHE A 596 11.56 27.66 10.90
CA PHE A 596 11.17 26.53 11.75
C PHE A 596 11.57 26.66 13.22
N LYS A 597 12.25 27.73 13.62
CA LYS A 597 12.55 28.03 15.04
C LYS A 597 11.28 28.17 15.89
N GLN A 598 10.18 28.57 15.28
CA GLN A 598 8.89 28.75 15.94
C GLN A 598 8.23 27.44 16.43
N TYR A 599 8.71 26.28 16.01
CA TYR A 599 8.13 24.99 16.39
C TYR A 599 8.94 24.28 17.46
N ASP A 600 8.25 23.67 18.45
CA ASP A 600 8.85 22.95 19.58
C ASP A 600 8.65 21.43 19.52
N LEU A 601 7.66 20.92 18.79
CA LEU A 601 7.48 19.51 18.50
C LEU A 601 7.46 19.27 16.98
N PHE A 602 7.99 18.12 16.61
CA PHE A 602 8.05 17.59 15.24
C PHE A 602 7.67 16.11 15.31
N GLY A 603 6.63 15.70 14.57
CA GLY A 603 6.12 14.34 14.46
C GLY A 603 6.37 13.76 13.11
#